data_929379245e324088732cb82d69a2f409
#
_entry.id   929379245e324088732cb82d69a2f409
#
_cell.length_a   1.000
_cell.length_b   1.000
_cell.length_c   1.000
_cell.angle_alpha   90.00
_cell.angle_beta   90.00
_cell.angle_gamma   90.00
#
_symmetry.space_group_name_H-M   'P 1'
#
loop_
_entity.id
_entity.type
_entity.pdbx_description
1 polymer ?
#
loop_
_entity_poly.entity_id
_entity_poly.type
_entity_poly.pdbx_seq_one_letter_code
_entity_poly.pdbx_strand_id
1 'polypeptide(L)'
;MKERIRRFVARLEIDDVGFAAASDYRSPLSPPLESIFPGARSIVVLAYKELDSCDSPDAHIAMNGRMDLMEFSRSCNYKLARHLERSFGARAMTVPVSYPMAQNEETKATVGQVSLRHAAAAAGLGAFGSNNLVVHPRFGCRTVFTAILTDLEIPSDPPVVENPCTACGLCVQGCPGKALDEPGRTDVMKCVKTNMPYGLSGAIRFWGKYGEVSATERKAMVRDPNFWRLYQAGHIGPQYFCFACMNVCPVGRVATT
;
A
#
# COMPACT_ATOMS: atom_id res chain seq x y z
N MET A 1 24.06 -10.44 -10.46
CA MET A 1 23.24 -9.21 -10.44
C MET A 1 22.34 -9.15 -9.21
N LYS A 2 21.40 -10.07 -9.00
CA LYS A 2 20.48 -10.11 -7.84
C LYS A 2 21.19 -9.90 -6.51
N GLU A 3 22.29 -10.63 -6.23
CA GLU A 3 23.05 -10.50 -4.98
C GLU A 3 23.64 -9.11 -4.74
N ARG A 4 24.04 -8.41 -5.81
CA ARG A 4 24.53 -7.02 -5.69
C ARG A 4 23.39 -6.08 -5.31
N ILE A 5 22.20 -6.29 -5.87
CA ILE A 5 21.00 -5.51 -5.54
C ILE A 5 20.56 -5.83 -4.10
N ARG A 6 20.48 -7.13 -3.72
CA ARG A 6 20.14 -7.53 -2.34
C ARG A 6 21.08 -6.93 -1.30
N ARG A 7 22.39 -6.94 -1.54
CA ARG A 7 23.36 -6.30 -0.65
C ARG A 7 23.17 -4.79 -0.56
N PHE A 8 22.79 -4.13 -1.65
CA PHE A 8 22.51 -2.70 -1.61
C PHE A 8 21.23 -2.41 -0.81
N VAL A 9 20.17 -3.19 -1.02
CA VAL A 9 18.89 -3.11 -0.30
C VAL A 9 19.11 -3.34 1.20
N ALA A 10 19.90 -4.33 1.59
CA ALA A 10 20.24 -4.59 3.00
C ALA A 10 20.95 -3.40 3.66
N ARG A 11 21.83 -2.70 2.94
CA ARG A 11 22.48 -1.47 3.46
C ARG A 11 21.52 -0.29 3.62
N LEU A 12 20.38 -0.33 2.98
CA LEU A 12 19.30 0.66 3.15
C LEU A 12 18.33 0.28 4.26
N GLU A 13 18.58 -0.83 4.98
CA GLU A 13 17.74 -1.34 6.06
C GLU A 13 16.30 -1.66 5.61
N ILE A 14 16.15 -2.08 4.34
CA ILE A 14 14.88 -2.53 3.79
C ILE A 14 14.67 -4.00 4.19
N ASP A 15 13.48 -4.35 4.63
CA ASP A 15 13.19 -5.64 5.25
C ASP A 15 13.25 -6.84 4.29
N ASP A 16 12.83 -6.65 3.02
CA ASP A 16 12.92 -7.69 2.00
C ASP A 16 12.89 -7.12 0.58
N VAL A 17 13.36 -7.93 -0.39
CA VAL A 17 13.37 -7.59 -1.81
C VAL A 17 13.13 -8.82 -2.67
N GLY A 18 12.23 -8.70 -3.64
CA GLY A 18 11.95 -9.72 -4.65
C GLY A 18 12.07 -9.18 -6.06
N PHE A 19 12.18 -10.07 -7.01
CA PHE A 19 12.34 -9.76 -8.42
C PHE A 19 11.28 -10.48 -9.24
N ALA A 20 10.67 -9.78 -10.19
CA ALA A 20 9.77 -10.36 -11.17
C ALA A 20 10.19 -9.94 -12.58
N ALA A 21 10.27 -10.88 -13.50
CA ALA A 21 10.33 -10.54 -14.91
C ALA A 21 9.02 -9.84 -15.33
N ALA A 22 9.10 -8.87 -16.24
CA ALA A 22 7.91 -8.15 -16.72
C ALA A 22 6.87 -9.11 -17.33
N SER A 23 7.35 -10.21 -17.95
CA SER A 23 6.50 -11.28 -18.47
C SER A 23 5.69 -12.03 -17.42
N ASP A 24 6.12 -12.05 -16.16
CA ASP A 24 5.47 -12.80 -15.07
C ASP A 24 4.50 -11.92 -14.27
N TYR A 25 4.59 -10.61 -14.45
CA TYR A 25 3.64 -9.67 -13.84
C TYR A 25 2.28 -9.73 -14.55
N ARG A 26 1.23 -9.97 -13.79
CA ARG A 26 -0.16 -9.93 -14.24
C ARG A 26 -1.00 -9.15 -13.28
N SER A 27 -1.70 -8.14 -13.76
CA SER A 27 -2.71 -7.39 -13.00
C SER A 27 -3.95 -7.22 -13.87
N PRO A 28 -5.14 -7.60 -13.39
CA PRO A 28 -6.36 -7.56 -14.21
C PRO A 28 -6.81 -6.14 -14.56
N LEU A 29 -6.40 -5.14 -13.78
CA LEU A 29 -6.90 -3.77 -13.91
C LEU A 29 -5.82 -2.75 -14.28
N SER A 30 -4.54 -3.06 -14.05
CA SER A 30 -3.45 -2.15 -14.40
C SER A 30 -3.10 -2.25 -15.88
N PRO A 31 -2.67 -1.16 -16.54
CA PRO A 31 -2.22 -1.19 -17.91
C PRO A 31 -0.95 -2.05 -18.08
N PRO A 32 -0.62 -2.47 -19.30
CA PRO A 32 0.63 -3.17 -19.57
C PRO A 32 1.84 -2.32 -19.18
N LEU A 33 2.87 -2.95 -18.59
CA LEU A 33 4.09 -2.25 -18.14
C LEU A 33 4.77 -1.49 -19.28
N GLU A 34 4.74 -2.03 -20.50
CA GLU A 34 5.31 -1.42 -21.68
C GLU A 34 4.71 -0.04 -22.01
N SER A 35 3.42 0.17 -21.68
CA SER A 35 2.78 1.48 -21.87
C SER A 35 3.21 2.53 -20.84
N ILE A 36 3.78 2.08 -19.71
CA ILE A 36 4.27 2.94 -18.62
C ILE A 36 5.77 3.20 -18.79
N PHE A 37 6.51 2.15 -19.05
CA PHE A 37 7.96 2.19 -19.23
C PHE A 37 8.35 1.33 -20.45
N PRO A 38 8.41 1.94 -21.64
CA PRO A 38 8.84 1.24 -22.84
C PRO A 38 10.22 0.59 -22.69
N GLY A 39 10.28 -0.72 -22.90
CA GLY A 39 11.46 -1.54 -22.67
C GLY A 39 11.62 -2.05 -21.25
N ALA A 40 10.57 -1.99 -20.41
CA ALA A 40 10.58 -2.64 -19.09
C ALA A 40 10.78 -4.15 -19.24
N ARG A 41 11.81 -4.69 -18.56
CA ARG A 41 12.11 -6.13 -18.54
C ARG A 41 11.89 -6.76 -17.19
N SER A 42 12.04 -6.00 -16.11
CA SER A 42 11.87 -6.52 -14.75
C SER A 42 11.29 -5.49 -13.79
N ILE A 43 10.74 -6.01 -12.72
CA ILE A 43 10.26 -5.25 -11.55
C ILE A 43 11.12 -5.68 -10.36
N VAL A 44 11.72 -4.71 -9.68
CA VAL A 44 12.33 -4.89 -8.36
C VAL A 44 11.31 -4.44 -7.33
N VAL A 45 10.86 -5.34 -6.49
CA VAL A 45 9.83 -5.08 -5.47
C VAL A 45 10.49 -5.07 -4.10
N LEU A 46 10.24 -4.02 -3.34
CA LEU A 46 10.73 -3.85 -1.97
C LEU A 46 9.59 -4.07 -0.99
N ALA A 47 9.87 -4.74 0.10
CA ALA A 47 8.94 -4.97 1.20
C ALA A 47 9.42 -4.27 2.47
N TYR A 48 8.54 -3.56 3.12
CA TYR A 48 8.78 -2.83 4.37
C TYR A 48 7.79 -3.30 5.42
N LYS A 49 8.29 -3.75 6.58
CA LYS A 49 7.45 -4.07 7.72
C LYS A 49 6.85 -2.78 8.29
N GLU A 50 5.57 -2.79 8.59
CA GLU A 50 4.93 -1.72 9.34
C GLU A 50 5.50 -1.61 10.74
N LEU A 51 5.63 -0.38 11.23
CA LEU A 51 5.96 -0.13 12.63
C LEU A 51 4.83 -0.59 13.55
N ASP A 52 5.14 -0.91 14.79
CA ASP A 52 4.15 -1.32 15.80
C ASP A 52 3.12 -0.22 16.10
N SER A 53 3.42 1.02 15.74
CA SER A 53 2.46 2.13 15.77
C SER A 53 1.20 1.86 14.94
N CYS A 54 1.24 1.04 13.88
CA CYS A 54 0.04 0.69 13.10
C CYS A 54 -1.00 -0.11 13.92
N ASP A 55 -0.58 -0.77 15.02
CA ASP A 55 -1.44 -1.49 15.95
C ASP A 55 -2.00 -0.59 17.07
N SER A 56 -1.61 0.69 17.12
CA SER A 56 -2.12 1.64 18.12
C SER A 56 -3.62 1.87 17.97
N PRO A 57 -4.38 1.88 19.05
CA PRO A 57 -5.77 2.32 19.05
C PRO A 57 -5.92 3.83 18.76
N ASP A 58 -4.86 4.61 18.95
CA ASP A 58 -4.82 6.03 18.60
C ASP A 58 -4.52 6.20 17.12
N ALA A 59 -5.50 6.74 16.38
CA ALA A 59 -5.42 6.92 14.94
C ALA A 59 -4.30 7.89 14.50
N HIS A 60 -3.88 8.85 15.36
CA HIS A 60 -2.79 9.77 15.03
C HIS A 60 -1.44 9.03 15.11
N ILE A 61 -1.26 8.21 16.13
CA ILE A 61 -0.04 7.39 16.29
C ILE A 61 0.06 6.38 15.14
N ALA A 62 -1.04 5.68 14.84
CA ALA A 62 -1.06 4.70 13.74
C ALA A 62 -0.75 5.37 12.39
N MET A 63 -1.33 6.54 12.13
CA MET A 63 -1.07 7.27 10.89
C MET A 63 0.35 7.84 10.83
N ASN A 64 0.89 8.34 11.93
CA ASN A 64 2.26 8.85 11.97
C ASN A 64 3.25 7.75 11.56
N GLY A 65 3.16 6.56 12.14
CA GLY A 65 4.04 5.46 11.75
C GLY A 65 3.94 5.07 10.27
N ARG A 66 2.73 5.13 9.70
CA ARG A 66 2.56 4.94 8.25
C ARG A 66 3.22 6.06 7.44
N MET A 67 3.14 7.31 7.88
CA MET A 67 3.79 8.44 7.19
C MET A 67 5.32 8.28 7.22
N ASP A 68 5.90 7.95 8.36
CA ASP A 68 7.33 7.70 8.51
C ASP A 68 7.81 6.59 7.56
N LEU A 69 7.07 5.47 7.50
CA LEU A 69 7.38 4.38 6.60
C LEU A 69 7.28 4.81 5.13
N MET A 70 6.27 5.58 4.76
CA MET A 70 6.07 6.06 3.38
C MET A 70 7.20 7.01 2.97
N GLU A 71 7.65 7.90 3.84
CA GLU A 71 8.76 8.81 3.59
C GLU A 71 10.08 8.04 3.42
N PHE A 72 10.36 7.12 4.33
CA PHE A 72 11.51 6.22 4.24
C PHE A 72 11.50 5.42 2.93
N SER A 73 10.38 4.82 2.57
CA SER A 73 10.26 4.01 1.35
C SER A 73 10.50 4.82 0.08
N ARG A 74 10.04 6.08 0.02
CA ARG A 74 10.30 6.99 -1.12
C ARG A 74 11.78 7.29 -1.25
N SER A 75 12.46 7.57 -0.14
CA SER A 75 13.92 7.78 -0.13
C SER A 75 14.68 6.54 -0.62
N CYS A 76 14.29 5.35 -0.15
CA CYS A 76 14.88 4.08 -0.56
C CYS A 76 14.66 3.78 -2.05
N ASN A 77 13.45 4.01 -2.57
CA ASN A 77 13.14 3.83 -3.99
C ASN A 77 14.05 4.70 -4.86
N TYR A 78 14.20 5.97 -4.52
CA TYR A 78 15.09 6.88 -5.27
C TYR A 78 16.55 6.39 -5.23
N LYS A 79 17.06 6.02 -4.04
CA LYS A 79 18.43 5.53 -3.88
C LYS A 79 18.68 4.26 -4.66
N LEU A 80 17.72 3.32 -4.65
CA LEU A 80 17.86 2.07 -5.41
C LEU A 80 17.78 2.32 -6.91
N ALA A 81 16.86 3.15 -7.40
CA ALA A 81 16.80 3.51 -8.82
C ALA A 81 18.14 4.10 -9.28
N ARG A 82 18.70 5.06 -8.55
CA ARG A 82 20.02 5.63 -8.84
C ARG A 82 21.16 4.61 -8.76
N HIS A 83 21.05 3.61 -7.87
CA HIS A 83 22.02 2.51 -7.81
C HIS A 83 21.95 1.64 -9.07
N LEU A 84 20.75 1.31 -9.55
CA LEU A 84 20.57 0.53 -10.79
C LEU A 84 21.17 1.27 -11.98
N GLU A 85 20.90 2.56 -12.11
CA GLU A 85 21.44 3.39 -13.19
C GLU A 85 22.99 3.44 -13.14
N ARG A 86 23.55 3.74 -11.98
CA ARG A 86 25.02 3.95 -11.83
C ARG A 86 25.82 2.66 -11.88
N SER A 87 25.31 1.58 -11.30
CA SER A 87 26.05 0.33 -11.14
C SER A 87 25.87 -0.67 -12.26
N PHE A 88 24.79 -0.51 -13.05
CA PHE A 88 24.45 -1.45 -14.11
C PHE A 88 24.22 -0.76 -15.47
N GLY A 89 24.27 0.58 -15.52
CA GLY A 89 23.97 1.33 -16.75
C GLY A 89 22.52 1.21 -17.20
N ALA A 90 21.61 0.86 -16.28
CA ALA A 90 20.23 0.59 -16.58
C ALA A 90 19.37 1.85 -16.56
N ARG A 91 18.20 1.78 -17.18
CA ARG A 91 17.10 2.72 -16.93
C ARG A 91 16.27 2.19 -15.78
N ALA A 92 15.85 3.07 -14.89
CA ALA A 92 15.04 2.72 -13.72
C ALA A 92 13.94 3.75 -13.49
N MET A 93 12.74 3.28 -13.19
CA MET A 93 11.56 4.11 -12.94
C MET A 93 10.88 3.67 -11.65
N THR A 94 10.75 4.59 -10.69
CA THR A 94 10.02 4.33 -9.44
C THR A 94 8.51 4.35 -9.68
N VAL A 95 7.80 3.42 -9.07
CA VAL A 95 6.34 3.33 -9.13
C VAL A 95 5.71 4.10 -7.96
N PRO A 96 4.65 4.89 -8.19
CA PRO A 96 3.91 5.53 -7.10
C PRO A 96 3.33 4.50 -6.13
N VAL A 97 3.51 4.73 -4.83
CA VAL A 97 2.99 3.81 -3.79
C VAL A 97 1.50 4.07 -3.52
N SER A 98 1.10 5.32 -3.54
CA SER A 98 -0.27 5.73 -3.21
C SER A 98 -0.80 6.79 -4.18
N TYR A 99 -0.08 7.89 -4.35
CA TYR A 99 -0.46 9.02 -5.20
C TYR A 99 0.73 9.40 -6.10
N PRO A 100 0.48 9.96 -7.30
CA PRO A 100 -0.83 10.20 -7.93
C PRO A 100 -1.49 8.91 -8.45
N MET A 101 -2.82 8.89 -8.54
CA MET A 101 -3.61 7.83 -9.13
C MET A 101 -4.55 8.40 -10.20
N ALA A 102 -4.81 7.65 -11.26
CA ALA A 102 -5.76 8.06 -12.28
C ALA A 102 -7.19 8.09 -11.70
N GLN A 103 -7.87 9.22 -11.88
CA GLN A 103 -9.26 9.41 -11.47
C GLN A 103 -10.15 9.51 -12.71
N ASN A 104 -10.99 8.51 -12.93
CA ASN A 104 -12.03 8.51 -13.95
C ASN A 104 -13.22 7.66 -13.48
N GLU A 105 -14.27 7.55 -14.29
CA GLU A 105 -15.49 6.80 -13.92
C GLU A 105 -15.24 5.30 -13.70
N GLU A 106 -14.30 4.72 -14.43
CA GLU A 106 -13.95 3.30 -14.33
C GLU A 106 -13.07 3.02 -13.11
N THR A 107 -11.98 3.74 -12.96
CA THR A 107 -10.97 3.46 -11.92
C THR A 107 -11.35 4.02 -10.55
N LYS A 108 -12.12 5.08 -10.48
CA LYS A 108 -12.54 5.78 -9.23
C LYS A 108 -11.36 6.05 -8.28
N ALA A 109 -10.19 6.33 -8.82
CA ALA A 109 -8.91 6.46 -8.09
C ALA A 109 -8.54 5.24 -7.22
N THR A 110 -8.92 4.03 -7.61
CA THR A 110 -8.64 2.79 -6.88
C THR A 110 -7.68 1.86 -7.60
N VAL A 111 -7.30 2.21 -8.83
CA VAL A 111 -6.39 1.43 -9.69
C VAL A 111 -5.12 2.22 -9.93
N GLY A 112 -3.99 1.66 -9.51
CA GLY A 112 -2.66 2.21 -9.81
C GLY A 112 -2.14 1.73 -11.17
N GLN A 113 -1.21 2.49 -11.77
CA GLN A 113 -0.52 2.12 -13.00
C GLN A 113 0.17 0.77 -12.88
N VAL A 114 0.74 0.48 -11.72
CA VAL A 114 1.28 -0.84 -11.37
C VAL A 114 0.64 -1.28 -10.08
N SER A 115 0.03 -2.46 -10.08
CA SER A 115 -0.49 -3.07 -8.86
C SER A 115 0.65 -3.65 -8.03
N LEU A 116 1.03 -2.96 -6.95
CA LEU A 116 2.10 -3.38 -6.06
C LEU A 116 1.83 -4.75 -5.40
N ARG A 117 0.57 -5.10 -5.18
CA ARG A 117 0.18 -6.42 -4.67
C ARG A 117 0.51 -7.53 -5.67
N HIS A 118 0.13 -7.36 -6.94
CA HIS A 118 0.44 -8.34 -7.98
C HIS A 118 1.94 -8.38 -8.28
N ALA A 119 2.64 -7.26 -8.21
CA ALA A 119 4.09 -7.21 -8.34
C ALA A 119 4.78 -7.96 -7.20
N ALA A 120 4.32 -7.80 -5.95
CA ALA A 120 4.87 -8.50 -4.79
C ALA A 120 4.65 -10.02 -4.88
N ALA A 121 3.46 -10.46 -5.31
CA ALA A 121 3.18 -11.88 -5.51
C ALA A 121 4.05 -12.47 -6.64
N ALA A 122 4.18 -11.77 -7.78
CA ALA A 122 5.04 -12.19 -8.89
C ALA A 122 6.54 -12.22 -8.51
N ALA A 123 6.96 -11.36 -7.58
CA ALA A 123 8.33 -11.29 -7.07
C ALA A 123 8.62 -12.26 -5.91
N GLY A 124 7.70 -13.17 -5.57
CA GLY A 124 7.88 -14.17 -4.52
C GLY A 124 7.86 -13.62 -3.09
N LEU A 125 7.35 -12.41 -2.87
CA LEU A 125 7.32 -11.75 -1.55
C LEU A 125 6.09 -12.13 -0.71
N GLY A 126 5.16 -12.91 -1.25
CA GLY A 126 3.98 -13.35 -0.53
C GLY A 126 2.87 -13.85 -1.45
N ALA A 127 1.74 -14.20 -0.88
CA ALA A 127 0.55 -14.66 -1.59
C ALA A 127 -0.69 -13.89 -1.13
N PHE A 128 -1.72 -13.82 -1.98
CA PHE A 128 -2.97 -13.14 -1.63
C PHE A 128 -3.70 -13.86 -0.49
N GLY A 129 -4.06 -13.13 0.54
CA GLY A 129 -4.87 -13.61 1.65
C GLY A 129 -6.38 -13.35 1.47
N SER A 130 -7.18 -13.84 2.43
CA SER A 130 -8.63 -13.65 2.44
C SER A 130 -9.08 -12.19 2.47
N ASN A 131 -8.22 -11.28 2.94
CA ASN A 131 -8.46 -9.83 2.92
C ASN A 131 -7.99 -9.13 1.63
N ASN A 132 -7.62 -9.91 0.61
CA ASN A 132 -7.10 -9.41 -0.66
C ASN A 132 -5.82 -8.53 -0.53
N LEU A 133 -5.12 -8.62 0.59
CA LEU A 133 -3.74 -8.12 0.73
C LEU A 133 -2.77 -9.25 0.44
N VAL A 134 -1.54 -8.90 0.08
CA VAL A 134 -0.45 -9.88 0.01
C VAL A 134 0.04 -10.14 1.42
N VAL A 135 0.02 -11.39 1.83
CA VAL A 135 0.51 -11.87 3.11
C VAL A 135 1.97 -12.27 2.95
N HIS A 136 2.87 -11.52 3.54
CA HIS A 136 4.30 -11.81 3.52
C HIS A 136 4.60 -12.94 4.51
N PRO A 137 5.47 -13.93 4.19
CA PRO A 137 5.73 -15.06 5.09
C PRO A 137 6.21 -14.67 6.49
N ARG A 138 7.06 -13.63 6.59
CA ARG A 138 7.62 -13.14 7.86
C ARG A 138 6.79 -12.07 8.56
N PHE A 139 6.13 -11.18 7.81
CA PHE A 139 5.48 -9.97 8.35
C PHE A 139 3.96 -9.97 8.22
N GLY A 140 3.40 -11.00 7.60
CA GLY A 140 1.95 -11.10 7.38
C GLY A 140 1.42 -9.95 6.51
N CYS A 141 0.26 -9.43 6.88
CA CYS A 141 -0.35 -8.29 6.20
C CYS A 141 0.28 -6.93 6.60
N ARG A 142 1.18 -6.91 7.59
CA ARG A 142 1.86 -5.70 8.05
C ARG A 142 3.06 -5.38 7.17
N THR A 143 2.81 -5.31 5.87
CA THR A 143 3.85 -5.09 4.87
C THR A 143 3.38 -4.07 3.84
N VAL A 144 4.19 -3.04 3.63
CA VAL A 144 4.05 -2.13 2.50
C VAL A 144 5.01 -2.57 1.41
N PHE A 145 4.51 -2.58 0.18
CA PHE A 145 5.33 -2.88 -0.99
C PHE A 145 5.54 -1.64 -1.83
N THR A 146 6.74 -1.51 -2.39
CA THR A 146 7.06 -0.53 -3.42
C THR A 146 7.71 -1.22 -4.60
N ALA A 147 7.80 -0.56 -5.75
CA ALA A 147 8.37 -1.16 -6.94
C ALA A 147 9.20 -0.20 -7.76
N ILE A 148 10.19 -0.74 -8.46
CA ILE A 148 11.00 -0.06 -9.46
C ILE A 148 10.97 -0.90 -10.73
N LEU A 149 10.55 -0.29 -11.84
CA LEU A 149 10.66 -0.86 -13.16
C LEU A 149 12.06 -0.63 -13.72
N THR A 150 12.62 -1.61 -14.43
CA THR A 150 13.93 -1.48 -15.05
C THR A 150 13.99 -2.24 -16.37
N ASP A 151 14.87 -1.80 -17.27
CA ASP A 151 15.22 -2.51 -18.51
C ASP A 151 16.28 -3.61 -18.30
N LEU A 152 16.76 -3.80 -17.06
CA LEU A 152 17.59 -4.96 -16.71
C LEU A 152 16.77 -6.24 -16.84
N GLU A 153 17.38 -7.24 -17.44
CA GLU A 153 16.83 -8.59 -17.46
C GLU A 153 17.20 -9.33 -16.15
N ILE A 154 16.24 -9.41 -15.25
CA ILE A 154 16.40 -10.06 -13.96
C ILE A 154 15.36 -11.18 -13.89
N PRO A 155 15.77 -12.47 -13.79
CA PRO A 155 14.83 -13.58 -13.66
C PRO A 155 13.97 -13.41 -12.41
N SER A 156 12.72 -13.85 -12.46
CA SER A 156 11.83 -13.84 -11.29
C SER A 156 12.41 -14.66 -10.13
N ASP A 157 12.10 -14.24 -8.92
CA ASP A 157 12.24 -15.12 -7.77
C ASP A 157 11.10 -16.15 -7.78
N PRO A 158 11.29 -17.33 -7.19
CA PRO A 158 10.26 -18.35 -7.14
C PRO A 158 9.04 -17.83 -6.37
N PRO A 159 7.81 -18.14 -6.82
CA PRO A 159 6.62 -17.79 -6.07
C PRO A 159 6.58 -18.49 -4.71
N VAL A 160 5.86 -17.89 -3.75
CA VAL A 160 5.63 -18.54 -2.45
C VAL A 160 4.79 -19.81 -2.66
N VAL A 161 5.33 -20.96 -2.28
CA VAL A 161 4.69 -22.27 -2.50
C VAL A 161 3.49 -22.47 -1.58
N GLU A 162 3.68 -22.22 -0.27
CA GLU A 162 2.63 -22.33 0.73
C GLU A 162 2.07 -20.95 1.04
N ASN A 163 0.74 -20.78 0.84
CA ASN A 163 0.11 -19.52 1.15
C ASN A 163 0.19 -19.23 2.65
N PRO A 164 0.85 -18.14 3.08
CA PRO A 164 0.95 -17.80 4.50
C PRO A 164 -0.40 -17.51 5.17
N CYS A 165 -1.43 -17.21 4.39
CA CYS A 165 -2.77 -16.96 4.91
C CYS A 165 -3.42 -18.28 5.38
N THR A 166 -3.72 -18.38 6.68
CA THR A 166 -4.36 -19.54 7.29
C THR A 166 -5.89 -19.60 7.07
N ALA A 167 -6.45 -18.66 6.31
CA ALA A 167 -7.90 -18.53 6.05
C ALA A 167 -8.77 -18.47 7.33
N CYS A 168 -8.24 -17.96 8.44
CA CYS A 168 -8.89 -17.95 9.77
C CYS A 168 -10.13 -17.06 9.87
N GLY A 169 -10.44 -16.21 8.87
CA GLY A 169 -11.62 -15.35 8.83
C GLY A 169 -11.58 -14.10 9.72
N LEU A 170 -10.57 -13.91 10.59
CA LEU A 170 -10.50 -12.78 11.51
C LEU A 170 -10.53 -11.41 10.82
N CYS A 171 -9.89 -11.29 9.66
CA CYS A 171 -9.90 -10.03 8.88
C CYS A 171 -11.28 -9.70 8.32
N VAL A 172 -12.09 -10.70 7.98
CA VAL A 172 -13.47 -10.54 7.52
C VAL A 172 -14.34 -10.06 8.69
N GLN A 173 -14.27 -10.77 9.84
CA GLN A 173 -15.03 -10.44 11.04
C GLN A 173 -14.65 -9.05 11.60
N GLY A 174 -13.36 -8.72 11.59
CA GLY A 174 -12.83 -7.46 12.11
C GLY A 174 -12.96 -6.27 11.15
N CYS A 175 -13.52 -6.44 9.95
CA CYS A 175 -13.66 -5.35 8.99
C CYS A 175 -14.78 -4.36 9.37
N PRO A 176 -14.48 -3.12 9.80
CA PRO A 176 -15.52 -2.19 10.24
C PRO A 176 -16.40 -1.71 9.08
N GLY A 177 -15.89 -1.75 7.85
CA GLY A 177 -16.63 -1.40 6.64
C GLY A 177 -17.39 -2.56 6.00
N LYS A 178 -17.30 -3.79 6.54
CA LYS A 178 -17.85 -5.01 5.92
C LYS A 178 -17.53 -5.08 4.42
N ALA A 179 -16.27 -4.83 4.10
CA ALA A 179 -15.79 -4.78 2.72
C ALA A 179 -15.16 -6.10 2.26
N LEU A 180 -15.14 -7.12 3.13
CA LEU A 180 -14.47 -8.41 2.93
C LEU A 180 -15.47 -9.58 3.06
N ASP A 181 -16.68 -9.40 2.55
CA ASP A 181 -17.75 -10.40 2.67
C ASP A 181 -17.45 -11.68 1.87
N GLU A 182 -16.62 -11.57 0.82
CA GLU A 182 -16.13 -12.69 0.01
C GLU A 182 -14.63 -12.88 0.19
N PRO A 183 -14.13 -14.07 0.60
CA PRO A 183 -12.70 -14.32 0.76
C PRO A 183 -11.91 -14.04 -0.53
N GLY A 184 -10.79 -13.31 -0.38
CA GLY A 184 -9.94 -12.93 -1.52
C GLY A 184 -10.50 -11.80 -2.39
N ARG A 185 -11.67 -11.27 -2.07
CA ARG A 185 -12.29 -10.15 -2.75
C ARG A 185 -12.55 -8.99 -1.80
N THR A 186 -12.44 -7.78 -2.29
CA THR A 186 -12.72 -6.56 -1.53
C THR A 186 -13.76 -5.72 -2.26
N ASP A 187 -14.86 -5.38 -1.59
CA ASP A 187 -15.69 -4.26 -2.02
C ASP A 187 -14.89 -2.96 -1.82
N VAL A 188 -14.29 -2.51 -2.92
CA VAL A 188 -13.33 -1.39 -2.88
C VAL A 188 -13.99 -0.12 -2.39
N MET A 189 -15.26 0.13 -2.75
CA MET A 189 -15.95 1.35 -2.35
C MET A 189 -16.31 1.36 -0.87
N LYS A 190 -16.73 0.22 -0.29
CA LYS A 190 -16.88 0.09 1.16
C LYS A 190 -15.55 0.26 1.89
N CYS A 191 -14.48 -0.34 1.36
CA CYS A 191 -13.14 -0.21 1.93
C CYS A 191 -12.66 1.24 1.90
N VAL A 192 -12.70 1.92 0.76
CA VAL A 192 -12.25 3.32 0.62
C VAL A 192 -13.01 4.26 1.56
N LYS A 193 -14.33 4.10 1.65
CA LYS A 193 -15.16 4.90 2.57
C LYS A 193 -14.71 4.77 4.03
N THR A 194 -14.30 3.57 4.43
CA THR A 194 -13.82 3.28 5.79
C THR A 194 -12.35 3.64 5.97
N ASN A 195 -11.54 3.39 4.95
CA ASN A 195 -10.09 3.58 5.00
C ASN A 195 -9.68 5.06 4.93
N MET A 196 -10.47 5.90 4.26
CA MET A 196 -10.19 7.33 4.10
C MET A 196 -11.42 8.19 4.49
N PRO A 197 -11.84 8.15 5.76
CA PRO A 197 -13.08 8.84 6.19
C PRO A 197 -13.00 10.36 6.05
N TYR A 198 -11.78 10.91 6.08
CA TYR A 198 -11.49 12.33 5.95
C TYR A 198 -10.95 12.73 4.56
N GLY A 199 -11.04 11.84 3.58
CA GLY A 199 -10.73 12.14 2.18
C GLY A 199 -11.81 12.99 1.50
N LEU A 200 -11.71 13.12 0.17
CA LEU A 200 -12.60 13.97 -0.64
C LEU A 200 -14.09 13.75 -0.35
N SER A 201 -14.55 12.49 -0.26
CA SER A 201 -15.95 12.16 0.05
C SER A 201 -16.37 12.66 1.44
N GLY A 202 -15.49 12.62 2.43
CA GLY A 202 -15.72 13.17 3.76
C GLY A 202 -15.85 14.69 3.73
N ALA A 203 -14.96 15.35 2.99
CA ALA A 203 -14.98 16.80 2.79
C ALA A 203 -16.27 17.26 2.09
N ILE A 204 -16.68 16.61 1.01
CA ILE A 204 -17.93 16.93 0.29
C ILE A 204 -19.14 16.81 1.24
N ARG A 205 -19.23 15.72 2.02
CA ARG A 205 -20.34 15.57 3.00
C ARG A 205 -20.32 16.67 4.07
N PHE A 206 -19.14 17.00 4.59
CA PHE A 206 -19.00 18.04 5.61
C PHE A 206 -19.45 19.40 5.08
N TRP A 207 -18.92 19.82 3.93
CA TRP A 207 -19.23 21.13 3.36
C TRP A 207 -20.67 21.22 2.85
N GLY A 208 -21.24 20.13 2.33
CA GLY A 208 -22.67 20.05 2.00
C GLY A 208 -23.54 20.35 3.21
N LYS A 209 -23.31 19.60 4.32
CA LYS A 209 -24.04 19.84 5.58
C LYS A 209 -23.81 21.26 6.13
N TYR A 210 -22.57 21.74 6.09
CA TYR A 210 -22.23 23.09 6.55
C TYR A 210 -23.02 24.19 5.81
N GLY A 211 -23.30 23.99 4.53
CA GLY A 211 -24.15 24.91 3.74
C GLY A 211 -25.60 24.97 4.16
N GLU A 212 -26.14 23.88 4.70
CA GLU A 212 -27.56 23.68 5.00
C GLU A 212 -27.96 24.08 6.43
N VAL A 213 -26.99 24.17 7.36
CA VAL A 213 -27.28 24.39 8.79
C VAL A 213 -27.18 25.86 9.21
N SER A 214 -27.71 26.18 10.40
CA SER A 214 -27.72 27.52 10.99
C SER A 214 -26.31 28.04 11.33
N ALA A 215 -26.18 29.34 11.51
CA ALA A 215 -24.90 29.99 11.89
C ALA A 215 -24.34 29.43 13.23
N THR A 216 -25.19 29.08 14.17
CA THR A 216 -24.80 28.49 15.46
C THR A 216 -24.23 27.10 15.27
N GLU A 217 -24.91 26.26 14.48
CA GLU A 217 -24.45 24.90 14.15
C GLU A 217 -23.15 24.93 13.35
N ARG A 218 -22.98 25.85 12.41
CA ARG A 218 -21.70 26.06 11.68
C ARG A 218 -20.54 26.30 12.62
N LYS A 219 -20.74 27.18 13.65
CA LYS A 219 -19.71 27.41 14.67
C LYS A 219 -19.39 26.15 15.48
N ALA A 220 -20.40 25.32 15.76
CA ALA A 220 -20.17 24.02 16.43
C ALA A 220 -19.40 23.06 15.54
N MET A 221 -19.78 22.96 14.26
CA MET A 221 -19.13 22.06 13.30
C MET A 221 -17.62 22.33 13.13
N VAL A 222 -17.20 23.60 13.07
CA VAL A 222 -15.75 23.93 12.93
C VAL A 222 -14.97 23.77 14.24
N ARG A 223 -15.64 23.56 15.38
CA ARG A 223 -15.02 23.22 16.67
C ARG A 223 -14.95 21.72 16.90
N ASP A 224 -15.66 20.93 16.10
CA ASP A 224 -15.67 19.48 16.20
C ASP A 224 -14.31 18.88 15.78
N PRO A 225 -13.76 17.88 16.49
CA PRO A 225 -12.51 17.23 16.09
C PRO A 225 -12.49 16.68 14.67
N ASN A 226 -13.65 16.29 14.13
CA ASN A 226 -13.73 15.79 12.75
C ASN A 226 -13.42 16.86 11.71
N PHE A 227 -13.77 18.14 11.97
CA PHE A 227 -13.35 19.24 11.11
C PHE A 227 -11.83 19.34 11.05
N TRP A 228 -11.15 19.25 12.18
CA TRP A 228 -9.69 19.34 12.22
C TRP A 228 -9.02 18.16 11.55
N ARG A 229 -9.58 16.96 11.64
CA ARG A 229 -9.10 15.79 10.88
C ARG A 229 -9.28 15.98 9.37
N LEU A 230 -10.41 16.52 8.92
CA LEU A 230 -10.63 16.88 7.51
C LEU A 230 -9.62 17.93 7.03
N TYR A 231 -9.40 18.98 7.84
CA TYR A 231 -8.41 20.01 7.56
C TYR A 231 -7.00 19.40 7.43
N GLN A 232 -6.58 18.60 8.38
CA GLN A 232 -5.28 17.94 8.36
C GLN A 232 -5.13 17.01 7.16
N ALA A 233 -6.13 16.19 6.87
CA ALA A 233 -6.10 15.31 5.71
C ALA A 233 -6.00 16.07 4.38
N GLY A 234 -6.69 17.21 4.25
CA GLY A 234 -6.70 18.00 3.03
C GLY A 234 -5.48 18.89 2.84
N HIS A 235 -4.88 19.40 3.93
CA HIS A 235 -3.83 20.42 3.86
C HIS A 235 -2.46 19.98 4.35
N ILE A 236 -2.40 18.98 5.22
CA ILE A 236 -1.13 18.46 5.79
C ILE A 236 -0.78 17.09 5.24
N GLY A 237 -1.78 16.29 4.84
CA GLY A 237 -1.60 15.02 4.15
C GLY A 237 -1.84 13.75 4.98
N PRO A 238 -2.06 13.75 6.32
CA PRO A 238 -2.37 12.52 7.04
C PRO A 238 -3.72 11.98 6.60
N GLN A 239 -3.76 10.73 6.14
CA GLN A 239 -4.97 10.14 5.55
C GLN A 239 -5.85 9.38 6.55
N TYR A 240 -5.37 9.12 7.76
CA TYR A 240 -6.05 8.33 8.80
C TYR A 240 -6.53 6.97 8.30
N PHE A 241 -5.60 6.19 7.72
CA PHE A 241 -5.91 4.88 7.16
C PHE A 241 -6.47 3.90 8.20
N CYS A 242 -7.32 3.00 7.71
CA CYS A 242 -7.81 1.87 8.49
C CYS A 242 -6.80 0.73 8.47
N PHE A 243 -6.38 0.25 9.62
CA PHE A 243 -5.47 -0.89 9.78
C PHE A 243 -6.18 -2.17 10.26
N ALA A 244 -7.51 -2.17 10.43
CA ALA A 244 -8.24 -3.23 11.12
C ALA A 244 -7.95 -4.65 10.59
N CYS A 245 -8.01 -4.87 9.27
CA CYS A 245 -7.75 -6.20 8.70
C CYS A 245 -6.28 -6.62 8.79
N MET A 246 -5.34 -5.67 8.92
CA MET A 246 -3.92 -5.92 9.13
C MET A 246 -3.67 -6.26 10.62
N ASN A 247 -4.30 -5.51 11.52
CA ASN A 247 -4.08 -5.64 12.96
C ASN A 247 -4.61 -6.96 13.54
N VAL A 248 -5.69 -7.51 12.99
CA VAL A 248 -6.24 -8.80 13.46
C VAL A 248 -5.55 -10.01 12.82
N CYS A 249 -4.71 -9.82 11.80
CA CYS A 249 -4.04 -10.93 11.13
C CYS A 249 -2.97 -11.54 12.06
N PRO A 250 -3.03 -12.86 12.36
CA PRO A 250 -2.06 -13.50 13.24
C PRO A 250 -0.72 -13.76 12.56
N VAL A 251 -0.67 -13.76 11.22
CA VAL A 251 0.57 -14.05 10.49
C VAL A 251 1.57 -12.92 10.67
N GLY A 252 2.82 -13.29 10.98
CA GLY A 252 3.92 -12.34 11.20
C GLY A 252 3.88 -11.60 12.54
N ARG A 253 2.96 -11.94 13.44
CA ARG A 253 3.06 -11.52 14.84
C ARG A 253 4.10 -12.37 15.55
N VAL A 254 5.02 -11.72 16.24
CA VAL A 254 5.84 -12.41 17.23
C VAL A 254 4.90 -12.86 18.35
N ALA A 255 4.89 -14.14 18.68
CA ALA A 255 4.15 -14.61 19.85
C ALA A 255 4.65 -13.81 21.07
N THR A 256 3.80 -12.99 21.66
CA THR A 256 4.07 -12.41 22.99
C THR A 256 4.03 -13.57 23.97
N THR A 257 5.22 -14.04 24.34
CA THR A 257 5.41 -14.98 25.47
C THR A 257 5.10 -14.28 26.78
#